data_48259c8a52f8a532db2031eca5150010
#
_entry.id   48259c8a52f8a532db2031eca5150010
#
_cell.length_a   1.000
_cell.length_b   1.000
_cell.length_c   1.000
_cell.angle_alpha   90.00
_cell.angle_beta   90.00
_cell.angle_gamma   90.00
#
_symmetry.space_group_name_H-M   'P 1'
#
loop_
_entity.id
_entity.type
_entity.pdbx_description
1 polymer ?
#
loop_
_entity_poly.entity_id
_entity_poly.type
_entity_poly.pdbx_seq_one_letter_code
_entity_poly.pdbx_strand_id
1 'polypeptide(L)'
;GEIIYEYVRGSHLYSTNVETSDEDQGGIYIMPNDCITGLGLDYQNEIKDASNDKCIWELGRFLELALSSNPTVLEALFVPDDKVIYEHPIVKEIRSHRDEFVTKKCFAPFGGYAVSQIKKAQGQNKKIHWDIKQMVRKTPMDFCFTFKGQGSQSMQEWLDERGLDQRNCGLVNVPNMPNIYGVYYDWGQHIRLAGITKEYFIDYENYSKNLFL
;
A
#
# COMPACT_ATOMS: atom_id res chain seq x y z
N GLY A 1 -16.90 8.64 23.88
CA GLY A 1 -16.89 7.18 24.03
C GLY A 1 -16.10 6.72 25.22
N GLU A 2 -16.38 5.54 25.70
CA GLU A 2 -15.67 4.94 26.84
C GLU A 2 -14.73 3.84 26.35
N ILE A 3 -13.45 3.89 26.74
CA ILE A 3 -12.48 2.85 26.43
C ILE A 3 -12.78 1.66 27.34
N ILE A 4 -12.97 0.48 26.74
CA ILE A 4 -13.27 -0.75 27.46
C ILE A 4 -12.14 -1.79 27.38
N TYR A 5 -11.13 -1.56 26.54
CA TYR A 5 -9.95 -2.40 26.40
C TYR A 5 -8.77 -1.57 25.93
N GLU A 6 -7.63 -1.76 26.56
CA GLU A 6 -6.35 -1.21 26.13
C GLU A 6 -5.25 -2.26 26.33
N TYR A 7 -4.37 -2.39 25.32
CA TYR A 7 -3.29 -3.37 25.36
C TYR A 7 -2.08 -2.87 24.56
N VAL A 8 -0.92 -3.41 24.91
CA VAL A 8 0.34 -3.21 24.17
C VAL A 8 0.32 -4.05 22.90
N ARG A 9 0.71 -3.46 21.75
CA ARG A 9 0.81 -4.14 20.46
C ARG A 9 2.18 -3.95 19.83
N GLY A 10 2.36 -4.41 18.58
CA GLY A 10 3.60 -4.22 17.83
C GLY A 10 4.78 -4.98 18.42
N SER A 11 5.97 -4.41 18.31
CA SER A 11 7.23 -5.04 18.71
C SER A 11 7.27 -5.40 20.21
N HIS A 12 6.66 -4.57 21.05
CA HIS A 12 6.58 -4.80 22.50
C HIS A 12 5.68 -5.97 22.90
N LEU A 13 4.63 -6.26 22.11
CA LEU A 13 3.79 -7.44 22.31
C LEU A 13 4.57 -8.73 22.07
N TYR A 14 5.39 -8.75 21.02
CA TYR A 14 6.15 -9.94 20.60
C TYR A 14 7.56 -10.02 21.21
N SER A 15 7.92 -9.09 22.09
CA SER A 15 9.27 -9.02 22.68
C SER A 15 10.39 -8.94 21.62
N THR A 16 10.10 -8.28 20.52
CA THR A 16 11.06 -8.00 19.42
C THR A 16 11.51 -6.54 19.39
N ASN A 17 11.09 -5.76 20.39
CA ASN A 17 11.45 -4.35 20.53
C ASN A 17 12.93 -4.16 20.83
N VAL A 18 13.47 -3.05 20.35
CA VAL A 18 14.80 -2.52 20.68
C VAL A 18 14.64 -1.23 21.48
N GLU A 19 15.73 -0.68 22.04
CA GLU A 19 15.68 0.54 22.87
C GLU A 19 15.02 1.75 22.21
N THR A 20 15.03 1.79 20.87
CA THR A 20 14.42 2.89 20.08
C THR A 20 13.06 2.54 19.50
N SER A 21 12.48 1.41 19.90
CA SER A 21 11.18 1.00 19.38
C SER A 21 10.04 1.81 19.98
N ASP A 22 9.13 2.27 19.14
CA ASP A 22 7.90 2.95 19.55
C ASP A 22 6.99 1.98 20.32
N GLU A 23 6.24 2.51 21.27
CA GLU A 23 5.26 1.74 22.02
C GLU A 23 3.88 1.87 21.38
N ASP A 24 3.52 0.87 20.60
CA ASP A 24 2.21 0.78 19.97
C ASP A 24 1.13 0.33 20.96
N GLN A 25 -0.03 0.97 20.92
CA GLN A 25 -1.20 0.61 21.73
C GLN A 25 -2.41 0.26 20.85
N GLY A 26 -3.15 -0.75 21.25
CA GLY A 26 -4.43 -1.10 20.66
C GLY A 26 -5.54 -1.02 21.69
N GLY A 27 -6.78 -0.90 21.23
CA GLY A 27 -7.90 -0.88 22.16
C GLY A 27 -9.26 -1.03 21.51
N ILE A 28 -10.27 -1.06 22.39
CA ILE A 28 -11.69 -1.09 22.01
C ILE A 28 -12.39 0.01 22.81
N TYR A 29 -13.28 0.72 22.17
CA TYR A 29 -14.14 1.70 22.84
C TYR A 29 -15.61 1.47 22.50
N ILE A 30 -16.49 1.92 23.40
CA ILE A 30 -17.93 1.98 23.15
C ILE A 30 -18.29 3.43 22.84
N MET A 31 -18.99 3.61 21.74
CA MET A 31 -19.52 4.91 21.36
C MET A 31 -20.75 5.26 22.22
N PRO A 32 -20.98 6.55 22.54
CA PRO A 32 -22.21 6.99 23.17
C PRO A 32 -23.44 6.59 22.35
N ASN A 33 -24.54 6.26 23.03
CA ASN A 33 -25.79 5.87 22.38
C ASN A 33 -26.30 6.91 21.39
N ASP A 34 -26.11 8.19 21.67
CA ASP A 34 -26.54 9.31 20.82
C ASP A 34 -25.87 9.26 19.43
N CYS A 35 -24.61 8.84 19.37
CA CYS A 35 -23.88 8.66 18.12
C CYS A 35 -24.35 7.40 17.36
N ILE A 36 -24.74 6.35 18.07
CA ILE A 36 -25.20 5.08 17.48
C ILE A 36 -26.63 5.19 16.94
N THR A 37 -27.50 5.86 17.71
CA THR A 37 -28.93 6.01 17.38
C THR A 37 -29.25 7.26 16.58
N GLY A 38 -28.32 8.18 16.44
CA GLY A 38 -28.43 9.39 15.64
C GLY A 38 -28.36 9.12 14.13
N LEU A 39 -28.29 10.20 13.33
CA LEU A 39 -28.18 10.11 11.88
C LEU A 39 -26.80 9.64 11.36
N GLY A 40 -25.96 9.10 12.23
CA GLY A 40 -24.65 8.56 11.87
C GLY A 40 -23.59 9.58 11.48
N LEU A 41 -23.83 10.87 11.72
CA LEU A 41 -22.94 11.95 11.33
C LEU A 41 -21.61 11.94 12.10
N ASP A 42 -21.62 11.42 13.33
CA ASP A 42 -20.45 11.39 14.22
C ASP A 42 -19.93 9.96 14.47
N TYR A 43 -20.38 8.97 13.69
CA TYR A 43 -19.96 7.60 13.87
C TYR A 43 -18.51 7.40 13.40
N GLN A 44 -17.65 6.98 14.32
CA GLN A 44 -16.25 6.67 14.04
C GLN A 44 -15.97 5.18 14.26
N ASN A 45 -15.59 4.47 13.22
CA ASN A 45 -15.23 3.05 13.28
C ASN A 45 -13.93 2.78 14.04
N GLU A 46 -12.99 3.73 13.98
CA GLU A 46 -11.70 3.65 14.64
C GLU A 46 -11.17 5.05 14.97
N ILE A 47 -10.41 5.13 16.03
CA ILE A 47 -9.68 6.32 16.46
C ILE A 47 -8.20 6.02 16.34
N LYS A 48 -7.46 6.87 15.62
CA LYS A 48 -6.01 6.82 15.49
C LYS A 48 -5.40 8.13 15.93
N ASP A 49 -4.24 8.06 16.54
CA ASP A 49 -3.42 9.25 16.75
C ASP A 49 -2.65 9.63 15.48
N ALA A 50 -2.00 10.81 15.51
CA ALA A 50 -1.28 11.34 14.34
C ALA A 50 -0.04 10.50 13.96
N SER A 51 0.55 9.79 14.90
CA SER A 51 1.71 8.90 14.69
C SER A 51 1.30 7.49 14.24
N ASN A 52 0.02 7.11 14.38
CA ASN A 52 -0.53 5.75 14.25
C ASN A 52 -0.04 4.73 15.30
N ASP A 53 0.56 5.19 16.39
CA ASP A 53 1.01 4.33 17.48
C ASP A 53 -0.17 3.84 18.31
N LYS A 54 -1.26 4.61 18.33
CA LYS A 54 -2.50 4.24 18.99
C LYS A 54 -3.63 4.00 18.00
N CYS A 55 -4.25 2.80 18.06
CA CYS A 55 -5.39 2.43 17.22
C CYS A 55 -6.47 1.76 18.07
N ILE A 56 -7.61 2.42 18.21
CA ILE A 56 -8.75 1.96 19.04
C ILE A 56 -9.96 1.79 18.13
N TRP A 57 -10.54 0.58 18.12
CA TRP A 57 -11.73 0.27 17.34
C TRP A 57 -13.00 0.47 18.13
N GLU A 58 -14.05 0.92 17.48
CA GLU A 58 -15.39 0.85 18.02
C GLU A 58 -15.80 -0.63 18.19
N LEU A 59 -16.51 -0.96 19.27
CA LEU A 59 -16.84 -2.33 19.65
C LEU A 59 -17.55 -3.13 18.54
N GLY A 60 -18.56 -2.54 17.89
CA GLY A 60 -19.27 -3.20 16.79
C GLY A 60 -18.34 -3.46 15.63
N ARG A 61 -17.50 -2.48 15.26
CA ARG A 61 -16.50 -2.65 14.22
C ARG A 61 -15.45 -3.71 14.57
N PHE A 62 -15.01 -3.74 15.82
CA PHE A 62 -14.08 -4.76 16.30
C PHE A 62 -14.67 -6.18 16.12
N LEU A 63 -15.92 -6.38 16.52
CA LEU A 63 -16.61 -7.67 16.38
C LEU A 63 -16.81 -8.06 14.91
N GLU A 64 -17.19 -7.14 14.03
CA GLU A 64 -17.26 -7.39 12.58
C GLU A 64 -15.93 -7.88 12.01
N LEU A 65 -14.84 -7.21 12.38
CA LEU A 65 -13.50 -7.58 11.95
C LEU A 65 -13.06 -8.93 12.52
N ALA A 66 -13.39 -9.24 13.79
CA ALA A 66 -13.13 -10.54 14.39
C ALA A 66 -13.88 -11.65 13.67
N LEU A 67 -15.17 -11.48 13.37
CA LEU A 67 -16.00 -12.42 12.62
C LEU A 67 -15.55 -12.62 11.16
N SER A 68 -14.91 -11.61 10.58
CA SER A 68 -14.28 -11.70 9.26
C SER A 68 -12.87 -12.29 9.29
N SER A 69 -12.41 -12.71 10.47
CA SER A 69 -11.08 -13.30 10.70
C SER A 69 -9.94 -12.35 10.36
N ASN A 70 -10.10 -11.05 10.64
CA ASN A 70 -9.02 -10.09 10.48
C ASN A 70 -7.85 -10.43 11.42
N PRO A 71 -6.61 -10.64 10.91
CA PRO A 71 -5.48 -11.08 11.73
C PRO A 71 -5.19 -10.16 12.91
N THR A 72 -5.12 -8.86 12.69
CA THR A 72 -4.78 -7.86 13.72
C THR A 72 -5.80 -7.83 14.84
N VAL A 73 -7.08 -7.98 14.51
CA VAL A 73 -8.17 -7.96 15.51
C VAL A 73 -8.24 -9.29 16.26
N LEU A 74 -8.00 -10.40 15.58
CA LEU A 74 -7.93 -11.69 16.27
C LEU A 74 -6.75 -11.73 17.25
N GLU A 75 -5.59 -11.19 16.89
CA GLU A 75 -4.44 -11.07 17.79
C GLU A 75 -4.82 -10.33 19.09
N ALA A 76 -5.64 -9.29 18.99
CA ALA A 76 -6.09 -8.52 20.16
C ALA A 76 -6.85 -9.36 21.20
N LEU A 77 -7.55 -10.41 20.77
CA LEU A 77 -8.25 -11.34 21.66
C LEU A 77 -7.30 -12.30 22.41
N PHE A 78 -6.10 -12.52 21.86
CA PHE A 78 -5.10 -13.45 22.39
C PHE A 78 -3.92 -12.74 23.08
N VAL A 79 -4.02 -11.44 23.31
CA VAL A 79 -2.99 -10.68 24.03
C VAL A 79 -2.78 -11.30 25.43
N PRO A 80 -1.52 -11.59 25.84
CA PRO A 80 -1.23 -12.06 27.19
C PRO A 80 -1.63 -11.04 28.26
N ASP A 81 -2.03 -11.52 29.43
CA ASP A 81 -2.56 -10.66 30.51
C ASP A 81 -1.53 -9.62 31.01
N ASP A 82 -0.23 -9.93 30.93
CA ASP A 82 0.85 -8.99 31.29
C ASP A 82 1.04 -7.85 30.27
N LYS A 83 0.42 -7.94 29.11
CA LYS A 83 0.40 -6.91 28.06
C LYS A 83 -0.93 -6.18 27.96
N VAL A 84 -1.90 -6.53 28.82
CA VAL A 84 -3.17 -5.82 28.94
C VAL A 84 -3.01 -4.66 29.90
N ILE A 85 -3.34 -3.45 29.43
CA ILE A 85 -3.27 -2.22 30.24
C ILE A 85 -4.57 -2.02 31.00
N TYR A 86 -5.70 -2.22 30.34
CA TYR A 86 -7.04 -2.09 30.90
C TYR A 86 -8.01 -3.07 30.24
N GLU A 87 -8.86 -3.70 31.02
CA GLU A 87 -9.88 -4.63 30.54
C GLU A 87 -11.18 -4.52 31.35
N HIS A 88 -12.24 -4.09 30.68
CA HIS A 88 -13.58 -4.11 31.23
C HIS A 88 -14.14 -5.54 31.28
N PRO A 89 -15.01 -5.89 32.25
CA PRO A 89 -15.59 -7.25 32.36
C PRO A 89 -16.24 -7.79 31.08
N ILE A 90 -16.85 -6.92 30.25
CA ILE A 90 -17.44 -7.31 28.97
C ILE A 90 -16.39 -7.82 27.96
N VAL A 91 -15.20 -7.22 27.96
CA VAL A 91 -14.10 -7.65 27.10
C VAL A 91 -13.51 -8.97 27.61
N LYS A 92 -13.41 -9.11 28.91
CA LYS A 92 -12.99 -10.36 29.55
C LYS A 92 -13.90 -11.53 29.15
N GLU A 93 -15.21 -11.30 29.10
CA GLU A 93 -16.19 -12.28 28.62
C GLU A 93 -15.95 -12.60 27.13
N ILE A 94 -15.79 -11.60 26.27
CA ILE A 94 -15.48 -11.81 24.84
C ILE A 94 -14.18 -12.60 24.69
N ARG A 95 -13.12 -12.28 25.43
CA ARG A 95 -11.84 -12.98 25.38
C ARG A 95 -11.93 -14.41 25.93
N SER A 96 -12.86 -14.71 26.83
CA SER A 96 -13.09 -16.08 27.31
C SER A 96 -13.60 -17.01 26.20
N HIS A 97 -14.26 -16.43 25.18
CA HIS A 97 -14.77 -17.14 23.99
C HIS A 97 -13.86 -16.97 22.74
N ARG A 98 -12.64 -16.48 22.91
CA ARG A 98 -11.74 -16.14 21.79
C ARG A 98 -11.50 -17.28 20.80
N ASP A 99 -11.48 -18.53 21.28
CA ASP A 99 -11.25 -19.69 20.43
C ASP A 99 -12.38 -19.92 19.41
N GLU A 100 -13.59 -19.45 19.70
CA GLU A 100 -14.75 -19.55 18.81
C GLU A 100 -14.62 -18.66 17.57
N PHE A 101 -13.82 -17.59 17.64
CA PHE A 101 -13.51 -16.72 16.51
C PHE A 101 -12.50 -17.35 15.54
N VAL A 102 -11.72 -18.35 16.00
CA VAL A 102 -10.72 -19.03 15.16
C VAL A 102 -11.39 -20.13 14.35
N THR A 103 -11.83 -19.78 13.17
CA THR A 103 -12.55 -20.70 12.27
C THR A 103 -11.74 -20.99 11.01
N LYS A 104 -12.22 -21.90 10.15
CA LYS A 104 -11.62 -22.18 8.83
C LYS A 104 -11.56 -20.94 7.93
N LYS A 105 -12.36 -19.91 8.20
CA LYS A 105 -12.31 -18.62 7.49
C LYS A 105 -10.96 -17.91 7.66
N CYS A 106 -10.22 -18.18 8.75
CA CYS A 106 -8.91 -17.60 9.01
C CYS A 106 -7.88 -17.94 7.91
N PHE A 107 -8.04 -19.06 7.21
CA PHE A 107 -7.07 -19.53 6.22
C PHE A 107 -6.78 -18.47 5.13
N ALA A 108 -7.81 -17.87 4.55
CA ALA A 108 -7.62 -16.93 3.44
C ALA A 108 -7.02 -15.57 3.90
N PRO A 109 -7.54 -14.88 4.94
CA PRO A 109 -6.95 -13.63 5.42
C PRO A 109 -5.52 -13.81 5.93
N PHE A 110 -5.24 -14.84 6.71
CA PHE A 110 -3.89 -15.08 7.25
C PHE A 110 -2.91 -15.49 6.15
N GLY A 111 -3.32 -16.33 5.21
CA GLY A 111 -2.52 -16.70 4.05
C GLY A 111 -2.19 -15.49 3.18
N GLY A 112 -3.18 -14.66 2.87
CA GLY A 112 -3.00 -13.41 2.13
C GLY A 112 -2.06 -12.44 2.84
N TYR A 113 -2.23 -12.27 4.17
CA TYR A 113 -1.36 -11.45 4.99
C TYR A 113 0.10 -11.95 4.95
N ALA A 114 0.32 -13.25 5.18
CA ALA A 114 1.65 -13.86 5.14
C ALA A 114 2.34 -13.65 3.78
N VAL A 115 1.62 -13.91 2.68
CA VAL A 115 2.15 -13.67 1.32
C VAL A 115 2.50 -12.19 1.11
N SER A 116 1.69 -11.26 1.61
CA SER A 116 1.98 -9.84 1.51
C SER A 116 3.24 -9.43 2.28
N GLN A 117 3.46 -9.98 3.49
CA GLN A 117 4.67 -9.73 4.27
C GLN A 117 5.92 -10.31 3.61
N ILE A 118 5.84 -11.51 3.04
CA ILE A 118 6.93 -12.11 2.27
C ILE A 118 7.31 -11.21 1.09
N LYS A 119 6.32 -10.73 0.34
CA LYS A 119 6.56 -9.80 -0.79
C LYS A 119 7.22 -8.49 -0.33
N LYS A 120 6.80 -7.92 0.80
CA LYS A 120 7.42 -6.73 1.40
C LYS A 120 8.88 -7.00 1.79
N ALA A 121 9.16 -8.11 2.47
CA ALA A 121 10.51 -8.51 2.85
C ALA A 121 11.41 -8.72 1.63
N GLN A 122 10.93 -9.36 0.58
CA GLN A 122 11.65 -9.50 -0.68
C GLN A 122 11.91 -8.16 -1.37
N GLY A 123 10.96 -7.23 -1.32
CA GLY A 123 11.11 -5.88 -1.85
C GLY A 123 12.17 -5.07 -1.08
N GLN A 124 12.23 -5.20 0.24
CA GLN A 124 13.27 -4.58 1.07
C GLN A 124 14.65 -5.17 0.76
N ASN A 125 14.77 -6.49 0.62
CA ASN A 125 16.03 -7.13 0.23
C ASN A 125 16.56 -6.61 -1.12
N LYS A 126 15.69 -6.41 -2.10
CA LYS A 126 16.09 -5.78 -3.36
C LYS A 126 16.65 -4.37 -3.16
N LYS A 127 16.06 -3.57 -2.26
CA LYS A 127 16.55 -2.20 -1.97
C LYS A 127 17.89 -2.19 -1.25
N ILE A 128 18.12 -3.13 -0.33
CA ILE A 128 19.34 -3.21 0.49
C ILE A 128 20.52 -3.75 -0.32
N HIS A 129 20.28 -4.74 -1.18
CA HIS A 129 21.33 -5.41 -1.96
C HIS A 129 21.43 -4.94 -3.42
N TRP A 130 20.70 -3.88 -3.78
CA TRP A 130 20.79 -3.33 -5.11
C TRP A 130 22.13 -2.61 -5.28
N ASP A 131 22.95 -3.11 -6.20
CA ASP A 131 24.19 -2.45 -6.58
C ASP A 131 23.86 -1.10 -7.23
N ILE A 132 24.21 -0.02 -6.52
CA ILE A 132 23.99 1.36 -6.97
C ILE A 132 24.60 1.61 -8.35
N LYS A 133 25.68 0.89 -8.69
CA LYS A 133 26.34 0.96 -10.02
C LYS A 133 25.48 0.40 -11.16
N GLN A 134 24.47 -0.43 -10.84
CA GLN A 134 23.54 -0.99 -11.83
C GLN A 134 22.21 -0.18 -11.88
N MET A 135 22.08 0.88 -11.12
CA MET A 135 20.91 1.76 -11.16
C MET A 135 20.95 2.64 -12.42
N VAL A 136 20.47 2.11 -13.52
CA VAL A 136 20.13 2.94 -14.67
C VAL A 136 18.84 3.69 -14.35
N ARG A 137 18.93 5.03 -14.30
CA ARG A 137 17.76 5.87 -14.07
C ARG A 137 16.82 5.73 -15.27
N LYS A 138 15.65 5.18 -15.01
CA LYS A 138 14.60 5.08 -16.03
C LYS A 138 14.01 6.44 -16.33
N THR A 139 13.69 6.67 -17.59
CA THR A 139 13.01 7.85 -18.09
C THR A 139 11.53 7.53 -18.37
N PRO A 140 10.66 8.53 -18.58
CA PRO A 140 9.28 8.26 -19.00
C PRO A 140 9.17 7.38 -20.24
N MET A 141 10.11 7.48 -21.17
CA MET A 141 10.12 6.65 -22.39
C MET A 141 10.26 5.15 -22.13
N ASP A 142 10.91 4.76 -21.03
CA ASP A 142 11.06 3.33 -20.67
C ASP A 142 9.72 2.67 -20.30
N PHE A 143 8.67 3.46 -20.12
CA PHE A 143 7.33 3.03 -19.75
C PHE A 143 6.29 3.29 -20.85
N CYS A 144 6.72 3.82 -22.00
CA CYS A 144 5.85 4.13 -23.10
C CYS A 144 5.71 2.98 -24.08
N PHE A 145 4.59 2.97 -24.80
CA PHE A 145 4.26 1.99 -25.83
C PHE A 145 3.91 2.72 -27.13
N THR A 146 4.30 2.15 -28.26
CA THR A 146 3.93 2.62 -29.58
C THR A 146 2.90 1.70 -30.22
N PHE A 147 2.09 2.25 -31.13
CA PHE A 147 1.11 1.46 -31.87
C PHE A 147 1.81 0.53 -32.90
N LYS A 148 1.36 -0.73 -32.95
CA LYS A 148 1.80 -1.71 -33.95
C LYS A 148 0.60 -2.50 -34.45
N GLY A 149 0.08 -2.12 -35.62
CA GLY A 149 -1.16 -2.68 -36.17
C GLY A 149 -2.35 -2.43 -35.23
N GLN A 150 -3.01 -3.49 -34.79
CA GLN A 150 -4.11 -3.42 -33.79
C GLN A 150 -3.62 -3.56 -32.34
N GLY A 151 -2.31 -3.69 -32.13
CA GLY A 151 -1.70 -3.85 -30.81
C GLY A 151 -0.69 -2.74 -30.50
N SER A 152 0.11 -2.98 -29.48
CA SER A 152 1.18 -2.09 -29.06
C SER A 152 2.49 -2.86 -28.90
N GLN A 153 3.60 -2.15 -29.00
CA GLN A 153 4.95 -2.62 -28.68
C GLN A 153 5.62 -1.67 -27.72
N SER A 154 6.59 -2.14 -26.94
CA SER A 154 7.32 -1.24 -26.06
C SER A 154 8.09 -0.18 -26.85
N MET A 155 8.28 1.00 -26.24
CA MET A 155 9.08 2.06 -26.88
C MET A 155 10.52 1.59 -27.15
N GLN A 156 11.08 0.75 -26.32
CA GLN A 156 12.43 0.20 -26.47
C GLN A 156 12.54 -0.67 -27.75
N GLU A 157 11.61 -1.63 -27.92
CA GLU A 157 11.57 -2.45 -29.14
C GLU A 157 11.38 -1.61 -30.39
N TRP A 158 10.56 -0.55 -30.31
CA TRP A 158 10.32 0.35 -31.42
C TRP A 158 11.57 1.14 -31.80
N LEU A 159 12.37 1.59 -30.80
CA LEU A 159 13.64 2.29 -31.02
C LEU A 159 14.68 1.34 -31.61
N ASP A 160 14.81 0.13 -31.07
CA ASP A 160 15.76 -0.88 -31.51
C ASP A 160 15.51 -1.31 -32.97
N GLU A 161 14.25 -1.54 -33.35
CA GLU A 161 13.86 -1.87 -34.73
C GLU A 161 14.30 -0.78 -35.75
N ARG A 162 14.48 0.48 -35.27
CA ARG A 162 14.84 1.62 -36.11
C ARG A 162 16.28 2.09 -35.95
N GLY A 163 17.04 1.46 -35.07
CA GLY A 163 18.40 1.87 -34.72
C GLY A 163 18.47 3.29 -34.13
N LEU A 164 17.45 3.71 -33.36
CA LEU A 164 17.35 5.02 -32.75
C LEU A 164 17.84 5.01 -31.31
N ASP A 165 18.61 6.02 -30.93
CA ASP A 165 19.10 6.17 -29.56
C ASP A 165 18.10 7.01 -28.73
N GLN A 166 17.57 6.42 -27.64
CA GLN A 166 16.63 7.06 -26.74
C GLN A 166 17.11 8.44 -26.21
N ARG A 167 18.41 8.63 -26.09
CA ARG A 167 18.99 9.89 -25.61
C ARG A 167 18.73 11.07 -26.54
N ASN A 168 18.47 10.79 -27.81
CA ASN A 168 18.15 11.79 -28.82
C ASN A 168 16.64 11.96 -29.01
N CYS A 169 15.82 11.30 -28.19
CA CYS A 169 14.37 11.41 -28.25
C CYS A 169 13.83 12.41 -27.23
N GLY A 170 12.73 13.06 -27.59
CA GLY A 170 11.94 13.91 -26.69
C GLY A 170 10.45 13.57 -26.77
N LEU A 171 9.72 13.91 -25.72
CA LEU A 171 8.27 13.71 -25.62
C LEU A 171 7.56 15.06 -25.63
N VAL A 172 6.49 15.16 -26.38
CA VAL A 172 5.61 16.33 -26.44
C VAL A 172 4.18 15.90 -26.17
N ASN A 173 3.49 16.61 -25.29
CA ASN A 173 2.08 16.38 -25.04
C ASN A 173 1.24 16.65 -26.30
N VAL A 174 0.36 15.73 -26.65
CA VAL A 174 -0.62 15.92 -27.70
C VAL A 174 -1.85 16.62 -27.10
N PRO A 175 -2.23 17.83 -27.56
CA PRO A 175 -3.40 18.51 -27.05
C PRO A 175 -4.66 17.67 -27.16
N ASN A 176 -5.48 17.68 -26.11
CA ASN A 176 -6.76 16.96 -26.04
C ASN A 176 -6.68 15.41 -26.10
N MET A 177 -5.48 14.84 -25.96
CA MET A 177 -5.28 13.39 -25.89
C MET A 177 -4.54 13.04 -24.58
N PRO A 178 -5.27 12.73 -23.51
CA PRO A 178 -4.65 12.35 -22.24
C PRO A 178 -3.83 11.06 -22.43
N ASN A 179 -2.63 11.04 -21.82
CA ASN A 179 -1.71 9.90 -21.85
C ASN A 179 -1.11 9.56 -23.24
N ILE A 180 -1.31 10.42 -24.23
CA ILE A 180 -0.69 10.27 -25.56
C ILE A 180 0.35 11.37 -25.76
N TYR A 181 1.52 10.99 -26.23
CA TYR A 181 2.66 11.87 -26.46
C TYR A 181 3.16 11.72 -27.89
N GLY A 182 3.55 12.82 -28.48
CA GLY A 182 4.36 12.84 -29.71
C GLY A 182 5.82 12.58 -29.33
N VAL A 183 6.48 11.70 -30.08
CA VAL A 183 7.93 11.48 -29.97
C VAL A 183 8.62 12.17 -31.11
N TYR A 184 9.60 12.97 -30.81
CA TYR A 184 10.51 13.54 -31.81
C TYR A 184 11.93 12.99 -31.61
N TYR A 185 12.70 12.97 -32.69
CA TYR A 185 14.08 12.50 -32.71
C TYR A 185 15.02 13.58 -33.25
N ASP A 186 16.06 13.89 -32.48
CA ASP A 186 17.10 14.83 -32.89
C ASP A 186 18.18 14.15 -33.76
N TRP A 187 18.02 14.19 -35.05
CA TRP A 187 18.95 13.63 -36.02
C TRP A 187 20.31 14.35 -36.05
N GLY A 188 20.35 15.63 -35.64
CA GLY A 188 21.56 16.43 -35.61
C GLY A 188 22.38 16.25 -34.36
N GLN A 189 21.87 15.51 -33.35
CA GLN A 189 22.43 15.40 -32.00
C GLN A 189 22.69 16.77 -31.34
N HIS A 190 21.96 17.78 -31.77
CA HIS A 190 22.01 19.12 -31.19
C HIS A 190 20.89 19.23 -30.16
N ILE A 191 21.24 19.25 -28.90
CA ILE A 191 20.31 19.44 -27.77
C ILE A 191 19.52 20.76 -27.91
N ARG A 192 19.80 21.55 -28.89
CA ARG A 192 19.21 22.87 -29.16
C ARG A 192 18.40 22.89 -30.46
N LEU A 193 17.11 22.58 -30.35
CA LEU A 193 16.05 23.31 -31.09
C LEU A 193 15.96 23.25 -32.61
N ALA A 194 16.75 22.52 -33.34
CA ALA A 194 16.68 22.55 -34.77
C ALA A 194 16.00 21.29 -35.31
N GLY A 195 14.72 21.38 -35.51
CA GLY A 195 14.04 20.54 -36.46
C GLY A 195 13.58 19.20 -35.91
N ILE A 196 12.42 19.19 -35.34
CA ILE A 196 11.56 17.99 -35.26
C ILE A 196 11.37 17.53 -36.70
N THR A 197 12.08 16.46 -37.06
CA THR A 197 12.01 15.96 -38.43
C THR A 197 10.94 14.92 -38.63
N LYS A 198 10.46 14.30 -37.52
CA LYS A 198 9.39 13.30 -37.57
C LYS A 198 8.76 13.13 -36.20
N GLU A 199 7.44 13.19 -36.14
CA GLU A 199 6.66 12.92 -34.94
C GLU A 199 6.09 11.51 -34.97
N TYR A 200 6.11 10.85 -33.81
CA TYR A 200 5.49 9.57 -33.57
C TYR A 200 4.61 9.68 -32.33
N PHE A 201 3.46 9.03 -32.36
CA PHE A 201 2.56 9.00 -31.22
C PHE A 201 2.83 7.76 -30.37
N ILE A 202 2.88 7.96 -29.06
CA ILE A 202 3.08 6.90 -28.07
C ILE A 202 1.97 6.95 -27.02
N ASP A 203 1.59 5.77 -26.55
CA ASP A 203 0.63 5.60 -25.50
C ASP A 203 1.35 5.63 -24.14
N TYR A 204 0.90 6.50 -23.27
CA TYR A 204 1.43 6.69 -21.92
C TYR A 204 0.55 6.05 -20.83
N GLU A 205 -0.55 5.40 -21.20
CA GLU A 205 -1.53 4.87 -20.25
C GLU A 205 -0.91 3.89 -19.25
N ASN A 206 0.06 3.10 -19.68
CA ASN A 206 0.73 2.12 -18.83
C ASN A 206 1.85 2.69 -17.95
N TYR A 207 2.22 3.95 -18.10
CA TYR A 207 3.26 4.59 -17.29
C TYR A 207 2.90 4.61 -15.80
N SER A 208 1.71 5.06 -15.46
CA SER A 208 1.25 5.17 -14.08
C SER A 208 1.07 3.81 -13.40
N LYS A 209 0.67 2.78 -14.12
CA LYS A 209 0.50 1.42 -13.58
C LYS A 209 1.83 0.75 -13.21
N ASN A 210 2.90 1.08 -13.93
CA ASN A 210 4.23 0.48 -13.71
C ASN A 210 5.12 1.28 -12.76
N LEU A 211 4.74 2.50 -12.41
CA LEU A 211 5.51 3.36 -11.50
C LEU A 211 5.36 2.92 -10.03
N PHE A 212 4.29 2.18 -9.70
CA PHE A 212 3.95 1.72 -8.36
C PHE A 212 4.17 0.20 -8.17
N LEU A 213 4.76 -0.47 -9.12
CA LEU A 213 5.22 -1.85 -9.03
C LEU A 213 6.72 -1.88 -8.83
#